data_dcc5dc4fbef94b3b0ffc242c5a162780
#
_entry.id   dcc5dc4fbef94b3b0ffc242c5a162780
#
_cell.length_a   1.000
_cell.length_b   1.000
_cell.length_c   1.000
_cell.angle_alpha   90.00
_cell.angle_beta   90.00
_cell.angle_gamma   90.00
#
_symmetry.space_group_name_H-M   'P 1'
#
loop_
_entity.id
_entity.type
_entity.pdbx_description
1 polymer ?
#
loop_
_entity_poly.entity_id
_entity_poly.type
_entity_poly.pdbx_seq_one_letter_code
_entity_poly.pdbx_strand_id
1 'polypeptide(L)'
;ATIASDLLTDLNIEIPEFSEKTQNKLRSLLPAAASVPNPVDVAGGTDADPSVFADCARIILNDPNVGGLLIVGLFGGYGIRFAESLSLMEEDAAHRMGKLVRSRNKPIVLHSLYNFEKPHALDLLRYYNIPVMDSLDVAVKCISALAEYGKYLNSYHPKYTFVLNWGAKAKPQGE
;
A
#
# COMPACT_ATOMS: atom_id res chain seq x y z
N ALA A 1 -10.58 10.55 -1.76
CA ALA A 1 -9.22 10.99 -1.41
C ALA A 1 -9.26 12.03 -0.29
N THR A 2 -10.00 13.14 -0.40
CA THR A 2 -10.04 14.27 0.55
C THR A 2 -10.31 13.84 1.99
N ILE A 3 -11.38 13.08 2.25
CA ILE A 3 -11.74 12.60 3.60
C ILE A 3 -10.58 11.79 4.22
N ALA A 4 -9.90 10.94 3.44
CA ALA A 4 -8.76 10.18 3.94
C ALA A 4 -7.60 11.09 4.33
N SER A 5 -7.36 12.17 3.55
CA SER A 5 -6.32 13.15 3.85
C SER A 5 -6.62 13.92 5.13
N ASP A 6 -7.88 14.35 5.33
CA ASP A 6 -8.30 15.06 6.55
C ASP A 6 -8.09 14.17 7.79
N LEU A 7 -8.53 12.89 7.72
CA LEU A 7 -8.35 11.92 8.80
C LEU A 7 -6.87 11.63 9.11
N LEU A 8 -6.00 11.56 8.10
CA LEU A 8 -4.56 11.39 8.28
C LEU A 8 -3.94 12.61 8.96
N THR A 9 -4.35 13.81 8.55
CA THR A 9 -3.89 15.07 9.13
C THR A 9 -4.29 15.19 10.60
N ASP A 10 -5.51 14.78 10.95
CA ASP A 10 -5.99 14.75 12.34
C ASP A 10 -5.15 13.82 13.23
N LEU A 11 -4.56 12.78 12.66
CA LEU A 11 -3.64 11.85 13.33
C LEU A 11 -2.16 12.28 13.23
N ASN A 12 -1.86 13.49 12.75
CA ASN A 12 -0.51 14.00 12.53
C ASN A 12 0.35 13.12 11.60
N ILE A 13 -0.28 12.49 10.62
CA ILE A 13 0.41 11.74 9.57
C ILE A 13 0.62 12.67 8.37
N GLU A 14 1.87 12.83 8.00
CA GLU A 14 2.26 13.65 6.86
C GLU A 14 1.83 12.99 5.54
N ILE A 15 1.27 13.82 4.65
CA ILE A 15 0.98 13.46 3.26
C ILE A 15 2.05 14.15 2.42
N PRO A 16 3.16 13.46 2.07
CA PRO A 16 4.30 14.10 1.43
C PRO A 16 3.98 14.51 0.00
N GLU A 17 4.57 15.58 -0.46
CA GLU A 17 4.62 15.88 -1.88
C GLU A 17 5.51 14.86 -2.60
N PHE A 18 5.05 14.38 -3.75
CA PHE A 18 5.85 13.51 -4.60
C PHE A 18 6.96 14.28 -5.30
N SER A 19 8.09 13.63 -5.50
CA SER A 19 9.12 14.14 -6.38
C SER A 19 8.58 14.39 -7.80
N GLU A 20 9.13 15.37 -8.50
CA GLU A 20 8.74 15.69 -9.88
C GLU A 20 8.82 14.46 -10.81
N LYS A 21 9.83 13.62 -10.60
CA LYS A 21 10.00 12.35 -11.33
C LYS A 21 8.81 11.40 -11.13
N THR A 22 8.30 11.29 -9.93
CA THR A 22 7.13 10.47 -9.58
C THR A 22 5.88 11.04 -10.21
N GLN A 23 5.65 12.36 -10.08
CA GLN A 23 4.52 13.03 -10.69
C GLN A 23 4.50 12.86 -12.21
N ASN A 24 5.65 13.02 -12.90
CA ASN A 24 5.75 12.84 -14.34
C ASN A 24 5.43 11.42 -14.79
N LYS A 25 5.86 10.39 -14.04
CA LYS A 25 5.51 9.00 -14.32
C LYS A 25 4.01 8.74 -14.14
N LEU A 26 3.39 9.30 -13.11
CA LEU A 26 1.95 9.17 -12.89
C LEU A 26 1.16 9.88 -13.99
N ARG A 27 1.58 11.07 -14.42
CA ARG A 27 0.96 11.79 -15.56
C ARG A 27 1.06 11.01 -16.86
N SER A 28 2.14 10.25 -17.07
CA SER A 28 2.32 9.42 -18.27
C SER A 28 1.46 8.14 -18.23
N LEU A 29 1.07 7.69 -17.05
CA LEU A 29 0.27 6.47 -16.84
C LEU A 29 -1.23 6.75 -16.81
N LEU A 30 -1.63 7.83 -16.17
CA LEU A 30 -3.02 8.14 -15.87
C LEU A 30 -3.63 9.06 -16.94
N PRO A 31 -4.98 9.06 -17.10
CA PRO A 31 -5.65 9.97 -18.01
C PRO A 31 -5.47 11.43 -17.60
N ALA A 32 -5.63 12.34 -18.56
CA ALA A 32 -5.46 13.79 -18.34
C ALA A 32 -6.40 14.38 -17.26
N ALA A 33 -7.52 13.71 -16.99
CA ALA A 33 -8.46 14.09 -15.93
C ALA A 33 -7.98 13.69 -14.52
N ALA A 34 -6.97 12.84 -14.41
CA ALA A 34 -6.45 12.38 -13.12
C ALA A 34 -5.72 13.51 -12.37
N SER A 35 -5.88 13.52 -11.05
CA SER A 35 -5.10 14.38 -10.17
C SER A 35 -3.86 13.62 -9.70
N VAL A 36 -2.69 14.16 -10.01
CA VAL A 36 -1.39 13.51 -9.75
C VAL A 36 -0.74 13.93 -8.44
N PRO A 37 -0.95 15.16 -7.90
CA PRO A 37 -0.51 15.51 -6.56
C PRO A 37 -1.07 14.53 -5.52
N ASN A 38 -0.34 14.33 -4.42
CA ASN A 38 -0.81 13.51 -3.32
C ASN A 38 -1.93 14.24 -2.55
N PRO A 39 -3.11 13.67 -2.41
CA PRO A 39 -3.54 12.33 -2.82
C PRO A 39 -3.82 12.20 -4.32
N VAL A 40 -3.41 11.08 -4.90
CA VAL A 40 -3.70 10.76 -6.32
C VAL A 40 -5.18 10.40 -6.51
N ASP A 41 -5.82 11.01 -7.49
CA ASP A 41 -7.12 10.59 -7.99
C ASP A 41 -6.96 10.04 -9.42
N VAL A 42 -7.28 8.77 -9.61
CA VAL A 42 -7.09 8.08 -10.89
C VAL A 42 -8.17 8.43 -11.94
N ALA A 43 -9.24 9.14 -11.54
CA ALA A 43 -10.29 9.69 -12.39
C ALA A 43 -10.82 8.72 -13.47
N GLY A 44 -11.20 7.50 -13.08
CA GLY A 44 -11.67 6.47 -14.01
C GLY A 44 -10.57 5.78 -14.83
N GLY A 45 -9.32 6.12 -14.65
CA GLY A 45 -8.19 5.46 -15.33
C GLY A 45 -8.04 3.97 -15.06
N THR A 46 -8.78 3.46 -14.07
CA THR A 46 -8.81 2.05 -13.67
C THR A 46 -10.07 1.31 -14.12
N ASP A 47 -11.04 1.99 -14.75
CA ASP A 47 -12.34 1.40 -15.05
C ASP A 47 -12.27 0.32 -16.14
N ALA A 48 -11.38 0.49 -17.10
CA ALA A 48 -11.12 -0.50 -18.15
C ALA A 48 -9.97 -1.47 -17.81
N ASP A 49 -9.07 -1.06 -16.91
CA ASP A 49 -7.90 -1.85 -16.50
C ASP A 49 -7.53 -1.56 -15.04
N PRO A 50 -8.09 -2.30 -14.08
CA PRO A 50 -7.75 -2.14 -12.67
C PRO A 50 -6.30 -2.55 -12.32
N SER A 51 -5.54 -3.15 -13.23
CA SER A 51 -4.13 -3.45 -13.01
C SER A 51 -3.27 -2.17 -12.85
N VAL A 52 -3.77 -1.04 -13.32
CA VAL A 52 -3.18 0.30 -13.13
C VAL A 52 -2.96 0.65 -11.65
N PHE A 53 -3.77 0.12 -10.72
CA PHE A 53 -3.52 0.28 -9.29
C PHE A 53 -2.13 -0.22 -8.87
N ALA A 54 -1.69 -1.35 -9.40
CA ALA A 54 -0.36 -1.89 -9.09
C ALA A 54 0.75 -1.04 -9.71
N ASP A 55 0.54 -0.46 -10.89
CA ASP A 55 1.51 0.46 -11.49
C ASP A 55 1.62 1.77 -10.73
N CYS A 56 0.50 2.35 -10.31
CA CYS A 56 0.48 3.51 -9.42
C CYS A 56 1.21 3.19 -8.11
N ALA A 57 0.88 2.07 -7.45
CA ALA A 57 1.53 1.65 -6.21
C ALA A 57 3.05 1.51 -6.39
N ARG A 58 3.49 0.91 -7.51
CA ARG A 58 4.92 0.76 -7.84
C ARG A 58 5.62 2.11 -8.01
N ILE A 59 4.98 3.05 -8.69
CA ILE A 59 5.53 4.39 -8.93
C ILE A 59 5.63 5.14 -7.61
N ILE A 60 4.55 5.16 -6.82
CA ILE A 60 4.45 5.88 -5.56
C ILE A 60 5.42 5.32 -4.50
N LEU A 61 5.46 4.00 -4.30
CA LEU A 61 6.36 3.39 -3.31
C LEU A 61 7.84 3.49 -3.69
N ASN A 62 8.17 3.81 -4.94
CA ASN A 62 9.54 4.13 -5.36
C ASN A 62 9.94 5.58 -5.05
N ASP A 63 9.01 6.43 -4.65
CA ASP A 63 9.34 7.80 -4.23
C ASP A 63 10.06 7.76 -2.88
N PRO A 64 11.19 8.47 -2.72
CA PRO A 64 11.94 8.51 -1.46
C PRO A 64 11.16 9.18 -0.31
N ASN A 65 10.23 10.09 -0.62
CA ASN A 65 9.44 10.80 0.37
C ASN A 65 8.28 9.96 0.93
N VAL A 66 7.96 8.82 0.30
CA VAL A 66 6.82 7.98 0.67
C VAL A 66 7.26 6.84 1.57
N GLY A 67 6.71 6.77 2.77
CA GLY A 67 6.93 5.69 3.74
C GLY A 67 5.93 4.53 3.67
N GLY A 68 4.72 4.76 3.14
CA GLY A 68 3.66 3.77 3.00
C GLY A 68 2.57 4.26 2.06
N LEU A 69 1.61 3.40 1.73
CA LEU A 69 0.54 3.71 0.77
C LEU A 69 -0.82 3.29 1.35
N LEU A 70 -1.77 4.21 1.35
CA LEU A 70 -3.18 3.95 1.59
C LEU A 70 -3.93 4.01 0.26
N ILE A 71 -4.59 2.91 -0.12
CA ILE A 71 -5.47 2.82 -1.29
C ILE A 71 -6.91 2.86 -0.80
N VAL A 72 -7.73 3.71 -1.41
CA VAL A 72 -9.12 3.95 -0.98
C VAL A 72 -10.08 3.82 -2.15
N GLY A 73 -11.13 3.03 -2.00
CA GLY A 73 -12.26 3.09 -2.90
C GLY A 73 -12.74 1.74 -3.44
N LEU A 74 -12.63 1.55 -4.74
CA LEU A 74 -13.37 0.52 -5.48
C LEU A 74 -12.60 -0.79 -5.69
N PHE A 75 -11.29 -0.85 -5.38
CA PHE A 75 -10.49 -2.04 -5.64
C PHE A 75 -11.10 -3.28 -4.98
N GLY A 76 -11.19 -4.35 -5.73
CA GLY A 76 -11.94 -5.57 -5.40
C GLY A 76 -13.37 -5.58 -5.94
N GLY A 77 -13.85 -4.48 -6.49
CA GLY A 77 -15.22 -4.36 -7.00
C GLY A 77 -15.35 -4.18 -8.51
N TYR A 78 -14.27 -4.10 -9.26
CA TYR A 78 -14.33 -3.88 -10.70
C TYR A 78 -14.99 -5.04 -11.43
N GLY A 79 -14.65 -6.28 -11.06
CA GLY A 79 -15.29 -7.47 -11.57
C GLY A 79 -16.78 -7.56 -11.24
N ILE A 80 -17.18 -7.06 -10.08
CA ILE A 80 -18.58 -7.05 -9.62
C ILE A 80 -19.37 -5.94 -10.29
N ARG A 81 -18.78 -4.74 -10.37
CA ARG A 81 -19.48 -3.52 -10.78
C ARG A 81 -19.56 -3.32 -12.29
N PHE A 82 -18.49 -3.68 -13.02
CA PHE A 82 -18.37 -3.36 -14.44
C PHE A 82 -18.40 -4.60 -15.32
N ALA A 83 -17.44 -5.54 -15.16
CA ALA A 83 -17.38 -6.76 -15.94
C ALA A 83 -16.60 -7.85 -15.23
N GLU A 84 -17.09 -9.08 -15.19
CA GLU A 84 -16.46 -10.23 -14.54
C GLU A 84 -15.01 -10.46 -14.99
N SER A 85 -14.70 -10.19 -16.25
CA SER A 85 -13.34 -10.30 -16.81
C SER A 85 -12.31 -9.41 -16.11
N LEU A 86 -12.73 -8.32 -15.47
CA LEU A 86 -11.85 -7.42 -14.72
C LEU A 86 -11.36 -8.03 -13.40
N SER A 87 -12.03 -9.06 -12.88
CA SER A 87 -11.60 -9.77 -11.66
C SER A 87 -10.18 -10.32 -11.81
N LEU A 88 -9.82 -10.88 -12.97
CA LEU A 88 -8.47 -11.39 -13.22
C LEU A 88 -7.42 -10.28 -13.22
N MET A 89 -7.77 -9.08 -13.69
CA MET A 89 -6.87 -7.93 -13.67
C MET A 89 -6.68 -7.39 -12.24
N GLU A 90 -7.74 -7.43 -11.41
CA GLU A 90 -7.64 -7.11 -9.98
C GLU A 90 -6.76 -8.12 -9.24
N GLU A 91 -6.87 -9.40 -9.56
CA GLU A 91 -6.02 -10.46 -8.99
C GLU A 91 -4.56 -10.28 -9.37
N ASP A 92 -4.26 -9.98 -10.64
CA ASP A 92 -2.88 -9.64 -11.07
C ASP A 92 -2.36 -8.43 -10.30
N ALA A 93 -3.16 -7.36 -10.20
CA ALA A 93 -2.79 -6.20 -9.42
C ALA A 93 -2.50 -6.53 -7.96
N ALA A 94 -3.31 -7.39 -7.33
CA ALA A 94 -3.12 -7.83 -5.94
C ALA A 94 -1.79 -8.60 -5.78
N HIS A 95 -1.46 -9.51 -6.69
CA HIS A 95 -0.18 -10.21 -6.70
C HIS A 95 1.00 -9.24 -6.87
N ARG A 96 0.90 -8.29 -7.76
CA ARG A 96 1.95 -7.29 -8.02
C ARG A 96 2.16 -6.39 -6.79
N MET A 97 1.08 -5.91 -6.17
CA MET A 97 1.16 -5.12 -4.93
C MET A 97 1.76 -5.93 -3.77
N GLY A 98 1.40 -7.20 -3.64
CA GLY A 98 1.98 -8.11 -2.65
C GLY A 98 3.49 -8.27 -2.79
N LYS A 99 3.98 -8.40 -4.03
CA LYS A 99 5.42 -8.44 -4.32
C LYS A 99 6.11 -7.10 -3.99
N LEU A 100 5.44 -5.98 -4.21
CA LEU A 100 5.98 -4.66 -3.86
C LEU A 100 6.19 -4.50 -2.36
N VAL A 101 5.23 -4.87 -1.52
CA VAL A 101 5.38 -4.82 -0.05
C VAL A 101 6.60 -5.59 0.41
N ARG A 102 6.78 -6.82 -0.09
CA ARG A 102 7.93 -7.66 0.26
C ARG A 102 9.27 -7.08 -0.21
N SER A 103 9.30 -6.48 -1.39
CA SER A 103 10.55 -5.98 -2.00
C SER A 103 10.94 -4.58 -1.55
N ARG A 104 9.98 -3.74 -1.11
CA ARG A 104 10.22 -2.34 -0.74
C ARG A 104 10.25 -2.11 0.76
N ASN A 105 9.79 -3.06 1.55
CA ASN A 105 9.62 -2.93 2.99
C ASN A 105 8.81 -1.67 3.38
N LYS A 106 7.82 -1.30 2.54
CA LYS A 106 6.91 -0.19 2.76
C LYS A 106 5.49 -0.75 2.80
N PRO A 107 4.69 -0.44 3.83
CA PRO A 107 3.35 -0.99 3.96
C PRO A 107 2.40 -0.43 2.90
N ILE A 108 1.46 -1.28 2.50
CA ILE A 108 0.22 -0.90 1.81
C ILE A 108 -0.93 -1.24 2.76
N VAL A 109 -1.90 -0.34 2.88
CA VAL A 109 -3.20 -0.59 3.51
C VAL A 109 -4.27 -0.29 2.48
N LEU A 110 -5.32 -1.08 2.43
CA LEU A 110 -6.40 -0.90 1.47
C LEU A 110 -7.73 -0.74 2.20
N HIS A 111 -8.50 0.28 1.83
CA HIS A 111 -9.92 0.38 2.10
C HIS A 111 -10.69 0.00 0.86
N SER A 112 -11.64 -0.94 0.97
CA SER A 112 -12.50 -1.34 -0.12
C SER A 112 -13.97 -1.28 0.27
N LEU A 113 -14.78 -0.68 -0.60
CA LEU A 113 -16.25 -0.69 -0.49
C LEU A 113 -16.85 -2.08 -0.72
N TYR A 114 -16.08 -3.00 -1.31
CA TYR A 114 -16.50 -4.36 -1.68
C TYR A 114 -15.96 -5.45 -0.73
N ASN A 115 -15.53 -5.03 0.47
CA ASN A 115 -14.94 -5.98 1.42
C ASN A 115 -15.93 -7.07 1.89
N PHE A 116 -17.23 -6.74 1.94
CA PHE A 116 -18.27 -7.68 2.34
C PHE A 116 -18.57 -8.75 1.29
N GLU A 117 -18.39 -8.46 0.01
CA GLU A 117 -18.58 -9.38 -1.11
C GLU A 117 -17.44 -10.40 -1.23
N LYS A 118 -16.34 -10.18 -0.50
CA LYS A 118 -15.17 -11.08 -0.42
C LYS A 118 -14.61 -11.48 -1.80
N PRO A 119 -14.36 -10.52 -2.71
CA PRO A 119 -13.75 -10.86 -3.99
C PRO A 119 -12.35 -11.42 -3.78
N HIS A 120 -11.96 -12.39 -4.60
CA HIS A 120 -10.71 -13.13 -4.46
C HIS A 120 -9.47 -12.22 -4.48
N ALA A 121 -9.49 -11.13 -5.24
CA ALA A 121 -8.42 -10.13 -5.24
C ALA A 121 -8.11 -9.57 -3.84
N LEU A 122 -9.13 -9.37 -2.99
CA LEU A 122 -8.93 -8.91 -1.60
C LEU A 122 -8.35 -10.00 -0.70
N ASP A 123 -8.69 -11.26 -0.93
CA ASP A 123 -8.11 -12.38 -0.20
C ASP A 123 -6.64 -12.58 -0.58
N LEU A 124 -6.28 -12.37 -1.84
CA LEU A 124 -4.89 -12.34 -2.29
C LEU A 124 -4.09 -11.23 -1.60
N LEU A 125 -4.64 -10.02 -1.44
CA LEU A 125 -3.97 -8.97 -0.69
C LEU A 125 -3.69 -9.39 0.76
N ARG A 126 -4.68 -9.99 1.45
CA ARG A 126 -4.52 -10.52 2.82
C ARG A 126 -3.44 -11.61 2.89
N TYR A 127 -3.39 -12.50 1.90
CA TYR A 127 -2.34 -13.52 1.80
C TYR A 127 -0.93 -12.90 1.74
N TYR A 128 -0.80 -11.71 1.16
CA TYR A 128 0.45 -10.93 1.13
C TYR A 128 0.65 -10.03 2.36
N ASN A 129 -0.17 -10.17 3.41
CA ASN A 129 -0.17 -9.33 4.60
C ASN A 129 -0.46 -7.85 4.31
N ILE A 130 -1.25 -7.56 3.29
CA ILE A 130 -1.81 -6.23 3.05
C ILE A 130 -3.15 -6.16 3.77
N PRO A 131 -3.30 -5.32 4.81
CA PRO A 131 -4.56 -5.15 5.51
C PRO A 131 -5.63 -4.57 4.58
N VAL A 132 -6.81 -5.18 4.60
CA VAL A 132 -7.99 -4.73 3.84
C VAL A 132 -9.13 -4.44 4.81
N MET A 133 -9.60 -3.20 4.79
CA MET A 133 -10.60 -2.67 5.70
C MET A 133 -11.87 -2.26 4.94
N ASP A 134 -13.01 -2.39 5.59
CA ASP A 134 -14.32 -1.93 5.12
C ASP A 134 -14.67 -0.51 5.61
N SER A 135 -13.98 -0.04 6.65
CA SER A 135 -14.10 1.32 7.17
C SER A 135 -12.87 2.14 6.84
N LEU A 136 -13.09 3.33 6.27
CA LEU A 136 -12.02 4.27 5.96
C LEU A 136 -11.30 4.74 7.23
N ASP A 137 -12.04 4.99 8.31
CA ASP A 137 -11.49 5.39 9.60
C ASP A 137 -10.54 4.32 10.16
N VAL A 138 -10.91 3.04 10.06
CA VAL A 138 -10.07 1.93 10.48
C VAL A 138 -8.83 1.79 9.58
N ALA A 139 -8.97 1.96 8.27
CA ALA A 139 -7.84 1.91 7.34
C ALA A 139 -6.82 3.03 7.62
N VAL A 140 -7.31 4.24 7.89
CA VAL A 140 -6.46 5.38 8.26
C VAL A 140 -5.75 5.12 9.59
N LYS A 141 -6.43 4.62 10.62
CA LYS A 141 -5.78 4.24 11.89
C LYS A 141 -4.74 3.14 11.70
N CYS A 142 -5.01 2.17 10.83
CA CYS A 142 -4.07 1.09 10.53
C CYS A 142 -2.76 1.63 9.91
N ILE A 143 -2.85 2.45 8.85
CA ILE A 143 -1.63 3.01 8.22
C ILE A 143 -0.90 3.96 9.18
N SER A 144 -1.62 4.70 10.02
CA SER A 144 -1.02 5.59 11.03
C SER A 144 -0.23 4.80 12.07
N ALA A 145 -0.78 3.71 12.59
CA ALA A 145 -0.09 2.84 13.54
C ALA A 145 1.19 2.22 12.93
N LEU A 146 1.14 1.84 11.64
CA LEU A 146 2.32 1.33 10.94
C LEU A 146 3.38 2.42 10.75
N ALA A 147 2.98 3.67 10.46
CA ALA A 147 3.90 4.80 10.34
C ALA A 147 4.58 5.13 11.68
N GLU A 148 3.82 5.15 12.78
CA GLU A 148 4.36 5.37 14.13
C GLU A 148 5.31 4.25 14.55
N TYR A 149 4.95 3.00 14.27
CA TYR A 149 5.84 1.87 14.54
C TYR A 149 7.14 1.96 13.74
N GLY A 150 7.07 2.38 12.47
CA GLY A 150 8.26 2.64 11.66
C GLY A 150 9.16 3.73 12.25
N LYS A 151 8.58 4.84 12.74
CA LYS A 151 9.32 5.90 13.44
C LYS A 151 9.98 5.36 14.70
N TYR A 152 9.27 4.56 15.51
CA TYR A 152 9.82 3.92 16.70
C TYR A 152 11.02 3.01 16.36
N LEU A 153 10.91 2.14 15.35
CA LEU A 153 12.00 1.26 14.95
C LEU A 153 13.24 2.03 14.48
N ASN A 154 13.06 3.15 13.76
CA ASN A 154 14.16 3.99 13.31
C ASN A 154 14.84 4.75 14.46
N SER A 155 14.10 5.05 15.54
CA SER A 155 14.64 5.70 16.74
C SER A 155 15.20 4.73 17.78
N TYR A 156 14.89 3.44 17.64
CA TYR A 156 15.29 2.42 18.61
C TYR A 156 16.73 1.97 18.36
N HIS A 157 17.62 2.33 19.30
CA HIS A 157 18.98 1.81 19.36
C HIS A 157 19.11 0.84 20.55
N PRO A 158 18.97 -0.47 20.33
CA PRO A 158 19.09 -1.43 21.42
C PRO A 158 20.51 -1.40 21.99
N LYS A 159 20.61 -1.27 23.32
CA LYS A 159 21.91 -1.38 24.03
C LYS A 159 22.54 -2.76 23.87
N TYR A 160 21.75 -3.78 23.55
CA TYR A 160 22.18 -5.16 23.36
C TYR A 160 21.47 -5.75 22.15
N THR A 161 22.23 -6.33 21.22
CA THR A 161 21.68 -7.09 20.09
C THR A 161 21.56 -8.55 20.53
N PHE A 162 20.34 -9.04 20.70
CA PHE A 162 20.08 -10.46 20.91
C PHE A 162 19.98 -11.13 19.54
N VAL A 163 21.00 -11.89 19.13
CA VAL A 163 20.92 -12.71 17.92
C VAL A 163 20.48 -14.11 18.34
N LEU A 164 19.21 -14.46 18.08
CA LEU A 164 18.75 -15.84 18.18
C LEU A 164 19.26 -16.63 16.97
N ASN A 165 20.43 -17.23 17.10
CA ASN A 165 20.95 -18.18 16.11
C ASN A 165 20.24 -19.54 16.27
N TRP A 166 19.12 -19.72 15.65
CA TRP A 166 18.50 -21.04 15.54
C TRP A 166 19.35 -21.92 14.63
N GLY A 167 20.11 -22.87 15.24
CA GLY A 167 20.85 -23.89 14.51
C GLY A 167 22.35 -23.66 14.31
N ALA A 168 22.92 -22.57 14.78
CA ALA A 168 24.38 -22.47 14.86
C ALA A 168 24.91 -23.28 16.06
N LYS A 169 25.58 -24.42 15.80
CA LYS A 169 26.35 -25.11 16.83
C LYS A 169 27.38 -24.12 17.38
N ALA A 170 27.34 -23.91 18.69
CA ALA A 170 28.39 -23.15 19.39
C ALA A 170 29.75 -23.74 19.00
N LYS A 171 30.61 -22.95 18.39
CA LYS A 171 32.02 -23.35 18.24
C LYS A 171 32.61 -23.41 19.65
N PRO A 172 33.25 -24.52 20.07
CA PRO A 172 34.00 -24.53 21.33
C PRO A 172 35.05 -23.45 21.20
N GLN A 173 35.15 -22.58 22.22
CA GLN A 173 36.29 -21.69 22.35
C GLN A 173 37.48 -22.61 22.60
N GLY A 174 38.43 -22.63 21.66
CA GLY A 174 39.67 -23.33 21.78
C GLY A 174 40.52 -22.76 22.90
N GLU A 175 41.18 -23.64 23.56
CA GLU A 175 42.27 -23.43 24.53
C GLU A 175 43.39 -22.54 23.96
#